data_3eea7c13acd0b1f3556ed13fac7cc070
#
_entry.id   3eea7c13acd0b1f3556ed13fac7cc070
#
_cell.length_a   1.000
_cell.length_b   1.000
_cell.length_c   1.000
_cell.angle_alpha   90.00
_cell.angle_beta   90.00
_cell.angle_gamma   90.00
#
_symmetry.space_group_name_H-M   'P 1'
#
loop_
_entity.id
_entity.type
_entity.pdbx_description
1 polymer ?
#
loop_
_entity_poly.entity_id
_entity_poly.type
_entity_poly.pdbx_seq_one_letter_code
_entity_poly.pdbx_strand_id
1 'polypeptide(L)'
;MKIYLVGGAIRDKLLGLSVKDRDWVVTGATEAGMIARGYLQVGKGFPVFLHSDSKEEYALARTEQKTAPGHTGFAVHASTDVTLEQDLQRRDLTINAIAQGGDGELIDPYGGKTDLQNRVLRHVSPAFREDPVRVLRIARFAARFAPLGFSVAEETMEIMKAMVSSGELKHLVEERVWQEIERAMSTPAPAEFIRTLRECEALRVILPEVDRLFGVPQPEKYHPEIDTGLHILLSMEQASKLSDDPVVRYATMIHDVGKGITDKSKWPSHFHHEQLGLKLQMAITKRIKVPNEYSQLAALVCEHHTKLHRVMQFKSNTLLELLEALDATRRPERFDKFLLACEADARGRTGLEDRNYPQREYLLSMLDAINSIDVKSLLANKPSAQPNAAIKKHQLQMIEEAKKTFDNND
;
A
#
# COMPACT_ATOMS: atom_id res chain seq x y z
N MET A 1 -0.71 19.98 35.63
CA MET A 1 -0.97 19.68 34.22
C MET A 1 0.13 20.28 33.36
N LYS A 2 0.82 19.48 32.56
CA LYS A 2 1.78 19.92 31.53
C LYS A 2 1.38 19.31 30.19
N ILE A 3 1.67 20.03 29.11
CA ILE A 3 1.30 19.64 27.75
C ILE A 3 2.57 19.58 26.93
N TYR A 4 2.71 18.51 26.14
CA TYR A 4 3.88 18.25 25.30
C TYR A 4 3.44 17.89 23.89
N LEU A 5 4.04 18.52 22.87
CA LEU A 5 3.98 18.02 21.50
C LEU A 5 4.81 16.74 21.44
N VAL A 6 4.34 15.70 20.74
CA VAL A 6 5.02 14.39 20.73
C VAL A 6 5.03 13.72 19.36
N GLY A 7 5.91 12.76 19.18
CA GLY A 7 5.83 11.79 18.10
C GLY A 7 6.15 12.32 16.71
N GLY A 8 5.28 12.00 15.74
CA GLY A 8 5.50 12.24 14.34
C GLY A 8 5.80 13.68 13.96
N ALA A 9 5.13 14.64 14.61
CA ALA A 9 5.33 16.07 14.37
C ALA A 9 6.76 16.53 14.64
N ILE A 10 7.35 16.07 15.76
CA ILE A 10 8.73 16.44 16.13
C ILE A 10 9.72 15.76 15.21
N ARG A 11 9.55 14.46 14.97
CA ARG A 11 10.39 13.70 14.03
C ARG A 11 10.41 14.37 12.65
N ASP A 12 9.24 14.67 12.09
CA ASP A 12 9.15 15.25 10.75
C ASP A 12 9.76 16.66 10.71
N LYS A 13 9.56 17.48 11.74
CA LYS A 13 10.22 18.79 11.90
C LYS A 13 11.75 18.67 11.95
N LEU A 14 12.29 17.71 12.71
CA LEU A 14 13.73 17.48 12.82
C LEU A 14 14.35 16.94 11.52
N LEU A 15 13.56 16.25 10.70
CA LEU A 15 13.94 15.78 9.36
C LEU A 15 13.75 16.83 8.26
N GLY A 16 13.21 18.02 8.57
CA GLY A 16 12.88 19.04 7.56
C GLY A 16 11.68 18.69 6.68
N LEU A 17 10.85 17.74 7.12
CA LEU A 17 9.64 17.31 6.41
C LEU A 17 8.43 18.16 6.83
N SER A 18 7.41 18.21 5.97
CA SER A 18 6.16 18.89 6.32
C SER A 18 5.42 18.15 7.44
N VAL A 19 5.03 18.88 8.47
CA VAL A 19 4.22 18.39 9.60
C VAL A 19 2.75 18.44 9.19
N LYS A 20 2.10 17.29 9.12
CA LYS A 20 0.67 17.17 8.77
C LYS A 20 -0.22 17.19 10.00
N ASP A 21 0.11 16.36 11.00
CA ASP A 21 -0.70 16.17 12.20
C ASP A 21 0.13 16.48 13.45
N ARG A 22 -0.52 16.99 14.49
CA ARG A 22 0.11 17.30 15.77
C ARG A 22 -0.60 16.53 16.88
N ASP A 23 0.15 15.66 17.54
CA ASP A 23 -0.31 14.89 18.68
C ASP A 23 0.25 15.49 19.96
N TRP A 24 -0.60 15.65 20.97
CA TRP A 24 -0.24 16.21 22.25
C TRP A 24 -0.43 15.20 23.38
N VAL A 25 0.55 15.12 24.27
CA VAL A 25 0.44 14.35 25.52
C VAL A 25 0.28 15.30 26.69
N VAL A 26 -0.67 14.97 27.57
CA VAL A 26 -0.99 15.74 28.76
C VAL A 26 -0.67 14.91 30.01
N THR A 27 0.21 15.43 30.89
CA THR A 27 0.55 14.81 32.17
C THR A 27 -0.09 15.59 33.32
N GLY A 28 -0.36 14.92 34.45
CA GLY A 28 -0.89 15.57 35.65
C GLY A 28 -2.31 16.10 35.45
N ALA A 29 -3.13 15.49 34.59
CA ALA A 29 -4.53 15.84 34.37
C ALA A 29 -5.43 14.61 34.45
N THR A 30 -6.70 14.83 34.73
CA THR A 30 -7.77 13.81 34.66
C THR A 30 -8.70 14.09 33.48
N GLU A 31 -9.48 13.10 33.08
CA GLU A 31 -10.53 13.27 32.05
C GLU A 31 -11.48 14.43 32.40
N ALA A 32 -12.00 14.45 33.64
CA ALA A 32 -12.86 15.54 34.12
C ALA A 32 -12.15 16.91 34.04
N GLY A 33 -10.85 16.96 34.35
CA GLY A 33 -10.04 18.16 34.25
C GLY A 33 -9.84 18.65 32.81
N MET A 34 -9.78 17.77 31.84
CA MET A 34 -9.73 18.11 30.40
C MET A 34 -11.07 18.65 29.92
N ILE A 35 -12.17 17.98 30.25
CA ILE A 35 -13.53 18.39 29.88
C ILE A 35 -13.84 19.78 30.48
N ALA A 36 -13.51 20.02 31.76
CA ALA A 36 -13.71 21.31 32.42
C ALA A 36 -12.94 22.47 31.76
N ARG A 37 -11.90 22.19 30.98
CA ARG A 37 -11.12 23.14 30.17
C ARG A 37 -11.61 23.29 28.73
N GLY A 38 -12.74 22.70 28.38
CA GLY A 38 -13.35 22.82 27.06
C GLY A 38 -12.82 21.83 26.00
N TYR A 39 -12.03 20.82 26.40
CA TYR A 39 -11.66 19.76 25.46
C TYR A 39 -12.82 18.78 25.27
N LEU A 40 -13.01 18.31 24.04
CA LEU A 40 -14.05 17.36 23.67
C LEU A 40 -13.51 15.94 23.69
N GLN A 41 -14.03 15.09 24.57
CA GLN A 41 -13.61 13.69 24.60
C GLN A 41 -14.10 12.95 23.36
N VAL A 42 -13.18 12.22 22.69
CA VAL A 42 -13.44 11.38 21.51
C VAL A 42 -12.93 9.96 21.77
N GLY A 43 -13.61 8.99 21.17
CA GLY A 43 -13.27 7.57 21.31
C GLY A 43 -13.87 6.90 22.56
N LYS A 44 -14.24 5.62 22.37
CA LYS A 44 -14.69 4.74 23.47
C LYS A 44 -13.49 3.90 23.91
N GLY A 45 -13.02 4.12 25.14
CA GLY A 45 -11.97 3.28 25.75
C GLY A 45 -10.57 3.89 25.85
N PHE A 46 -10.29 5.04 25.21
CA PHE A 46 -9.03 5.78 25.34
C PHE A 46 -9.29 7.25 25.66
N PRO A 47 -8.57 7.84 26.61
CA PRO A 47 -8.74 9.24 27.00
C PRO A 47 -8.06 10.18 25.98
N VAL A 48 -8.64 10.29 24.78
CA VAL A 48 -8.25 11.23 23.72
C VAL A 48 -9.27 12.34 23.66
N PHE A 49 -8.79 13.56 23.50
CA PHE A 49 -9.56 14.80 23.51
C PHE A 49 -9.21 15.66 22.31
N LEU A 50 -10.20 16.33 21.72
CA LEU A 50 -9.99 17.33 20.69
C LEU A 50 -9.99 18.72 21.32
N HIS A 51 -9.04 19.56 20.95
CA HIS A 51 -9.07 20.99 21.32
C HIS A 51 -10.25 21.66 20.60
N SER A 52 -10.99 22.52 21.31
CA SER A 52 -12.22 23.14 20.80
C SER A 52 -12.04 23.90 19.48
N ASP A 53 -10.91 24.59 19.32
CA ASP A 53 -10.64 25.47 18.19
C ASP A 53 -9.76 24.81 17.13
N SER A 54 -8.57 24.32 17.50
CA SER A 54 -7.59 23.75 16.54
C SER A 54 -7.96 22.35 16.04
N LYS A 55 -8.85 21.63 16.75
CA LYS A 55 -9.20 20.22 16.50
C LYS A 55 -8.02 19.26 16.60
N GLU A 56 -6.88 19.72 17.12
CA GLU A 56 -5.73 18.87 17.37
C GLU A 56 -6.02 17.86 18.49
N GLU A 57 -5.37 16.69 18.41
CA GLU A 57 -5.60 15.58 19.35
C GLU A 57 -4.70 15.68 20.58
N TYR A 58 -5.33 15.59 21.76
CA TYR A 58 -4.69 15.57 23.07
C TYR A 58 -4.99 14.25 23.76
N ALA A 59 -3.96 13.51 24.16
CA ALA A 59 -4.10 12.28 24.92
C ALA A 59 -3.54 12.45 26.32
N LEU A 60 -4.22 11.90 27.34
CA LEU A 60 -3.62 11.80 28.67
C LEU A 60 -2.44 10.83 28.61
N ALA A 61 -1.36 11.17 29.32
CA ALA A 61 -0.22 10.26 29.50
C ALA A 61 -0.73 8.94 30.09
N ARG A 62 -0.26 7.83 29.55
CA ARG A 62 -0.73 6.51 29.94
C ARG A 62 0.34 5.43 29.83
N THR A 63 0.17 4.39 30.61
CA THR A 63 0.84 3.11 30.43
C THR A 63 -0.15 2.10 29.84
N GLU A 64 0.36 1.15 29.11
CA GLU A 64 -0.40 0.05 28.52
C GLU A 64 0.21 -1.25 29.03
N GLN A 65 -0.63 -2.21 29.44
CA GLN A 65 -0.17 -3.53 29.88
C GLN A 65 -0.97 -4.60 29.15
N LYS A 66 -0.30 -5.54 28.52
CA LYS A 66 -0.94 -6.66 27.85
C LYS A 66 -1.59 -7.61 28.88
N THR A 67 -2.88 -7.86 28.73
CA THR A 67 -3.66 -8.74 29.61
C THR A 67 -4.16 -10.01 28.90
N ALA A 68 -4.22 -9.99 27.55
CA ALA A 68 -4.60 -11.13 26.72
C ALA A 68 -4.00 -11.03 25.30
N PRO A 69 -3.98 -12.10 24.50
CA PRO A 69 -3.59 -12.04 23.11
C PRO A 69 -4.52 -11.11 22.29
N GLY A 70 -3.96 -10.44 21.27
CA GLY A 70 -4.71 -9.54 20.39
C GLY A 70 -4.83 -8.10 20.89
N HIS A 71 -5.48 -7.23 20.09
CA HIS A 71 -5.51 -5.79 20.33
C HIS A 71 -6.48 -5.33 21.42
N THR A 72 -7.46 -6.14 21.79
CA THR A 72 -8.41 -5.88 22.90
C THR A 72 -7.84 -6.29 24.26
N GLY A 73 -6.70 -6.96 24.28
CA GLY A 73 -6.05 -7.48 25.48
C GLY A 73 -5.11 -6.47 26.16
N PHE A 74 -5.44 -5.18 26.18
CA PHE A 74 -4.66 -4.15 26.90
C PHE A 74 -5.47 -3.52 28.03
N ALA A 75 -4.89 -3.51 29.22
CA ALA A 75 -5.30 -2.59 30.28
C ALA A 75 -4.59 -1.26 30.10
N VAL A 76 -5.36 -0.21 29.88
CA VAL A 76 -4.83 1.17 29.79
C VAL A 76 -4.94 1.80 31.16
N HIS A 77 -3.83 2.27 31.70
CA HIS A 77 -3.80 3.03 32.93
C HIS A 77 -3.40 4.49 32.63
N ALA A 78 -4.38 5.37 32.74
CA ALA A 78 -4.19 6.81 32.61
C ALA A 78 -4.52 7.46 33.95
N SER A 79 -3.50 7.95 34.63
CA SER A 79 -3.63 8.64 35.91
C SER A 79 -2.69 9.83 36.01
N THR A 80 -2.88 10.70 37.00
CA THR A 80 -2.10 11.92 37.14
C THR A 80 -0.63 11.69 37.48
N ASP A 81 -0.27 10.52 37.93
CA ASP A 81 1.08 10.09 38.30
C ASP A 81 1.87 9.46 37.14
N VAL A 82 1.22 9.16 36.01
CA VAL A 82 1.94 8.68 34.82
C VAL A 82 2.84 9.78 34.27
N THR A 83 4.13 9.48 34.18
CA THR A 83 5.13 10.44 33.71
C THR A 83 5.17 10.51 32.18
N LEU A 84 5.80 11.58 31.67
CA LEU A 84 6.04 11.68 30.21
C LEU A 84 6.92 10.54 29.70
N GLU A 85 7.98 10.18 30.45
CA GLU A 85 8.90 9.11 30.09
C GLU A 85 8.18 7.77 29.96
N GLN A 86 7.24 7.46 30.87
CA GLN A 86 6.44 6.24 30.81
C GLN A 86 5.53 6.21 29.56
N ASP A 87 4.93 7.37 29.17
CA ASP A 87 4.16 7.44 27.93
C ASP A 87 5.05 7.28 26.69
N LEU A 88 6.24 7.87 26.69
CA LEU A 88 7.19 7.75 25.60
C LEU A 88 7.75 6.30 25.48
N GLN A 89 7.93 5.60 26.60
CA GLN A 89 8.49 4.24 26.68
C GLN A 89 7.64 3.20 25.93
N ARG A 90 6.31 3.36 25.94
CA ARG A 90 5.39 2.44 25.27
C ARG A 90 5.29 2.63 23.75
N ARG A 91 5.93 3.67 23.19
CA ARG A 91 5.87 3.95 21.74
C ARG A 91 6.65 2.92 20.92
N ASP A 92 6.40 2.93 19.61
CA ASP A 92 6.98 1.95 18.68
C ASP A 92 8.47 2.20 18.42
N LEU A 93 8.85 3.44 18.09
CA LEU A 93 10.19 3.84 17.66
C LEU A 93 10.75 4.96 18.54
N THR A 94 12.05 4.95 18.79
CA THR A 94 12.78 6.03 19.46
C THR A 94 12.56 7.37 18.81
N ILE A 95 12.58 7.41 17.47
CA ILE A 95 12.33 8.62 16.67
C ILE A 95 10.89 9.17 16.83
N ASN A 96 9.95 8.37 17.33
CA ASN A 96 8.58 8.75 17.66
C ASN A 96 8.39 9.00 19.17
N ALA A 97 9.44 8.77 19.99
CA ALA A 97 9.45 8.92 21.43
C ALA A 97 10.17 10.19 21.90
N ILE A 98 10.12 11.23 21.09
CA ILE A 98 10.63 12.56 21.39
C ILE A 98 9.44 13.47 21.73
N ALA A 99 9.59 14.29 22.75
CA ALA A 99 8.60 15.29 23.16
C ALA A 99 9.18 16.71 23.10
N GLN A 100 8.33 17.72 22.96
CA GLN A 100 8.68 19.13 23.05
C GLN A 100 7.81 19.81 24.08
N GLY A 101 8.42 20.47 25.07
CA GLY A 101 7.74 21.28 26.07
C GLY A 101 7.23 22.60 25.49
N GLY A 102 6.41 23.34 26.30
CA GLY A 102 5.89 24.63 25.92
C GLY A 102 6.96 25.73 25.76
N ASP A 103 8.12 25.54 26.36
CA ASP A 103 9.32 26.39 26.25
C ASP A 103 10.17 26.06 24.99
N GLY A 104 9.77 25.03 24.23
CA GLY A 104 10.48 24.59 23.05
C GLY A 104 11.60 23.59 23.32
N GLU A 105 11.89 23.25 24.59
CA GLU A 105 12.90 22.25 24.95
C GLU A 105 12.50 20.85 24.45
N LEU A 106 13.46 20.12 23.86
CA LEU A 106 13.27 18.74 23.41
C LEU A 106 13.61 17.77 24.54
N ILE A 107 12.66 16.90 24.89
CA ILE A 107 12.78 15.84 25.88
C ILE A 107 12.92 14.52 25.12
N ASP A 108 14.07 13.88 25.21
CA ASP A 108 14.43 12.68 24.45
C ASP A 108 15.10 11.63 25.36
N PRO A 109 14.34 10.94 26.21
CA PRO A 109 14.88 9.97 27.15
C PRO A 109 15.39 8.68 26.51
N TYR A 110 15.02 8.42 25.24
CA TYR A 110 15.30 7.15 24.53
C TYR A 110 16.25 7.31 23.35
N GLY A 111 16.89 8.47 23.17
CA GLY A 111 17.91 8.69 22.15
C GLY A 111 17.38 8.81 20.73
N GLY A 112 16.11 9.20 20.56
CA GLY A 112 15.48 9.32 19.25
C GLY A 112 16.17 10.36 18.35
N LYS A 113 16.76 11.44 18.90
CA LYS A 113 17.56 12.43 18.16
C LYS A 113 18.81 11.78 17.54
N THR A 114 19.50 10.94 18.31
CA THR A 114 20.66 10.21 17.83
C THR A 114 20.30 9.22 16.71
N ASP A 115 19.18 8.47 16.88
CA ASP A 115 18.70 7.57 15.86
C ASP A 115 18.21 8.31 14.59
N LEU A 116 17.63 9.51 14.72
CA LEU A 116 17.33 10.38 13.57
C LEU A 116 18.59 10.81 12.81
N GLN A 117 19.64 11.22 13.52
CA GLN A 117 20.91 11.59 12.90
C GLN A 117 21.58 10.41 12.20
N ASN A 118 21.54 9.24 12.82
CA ASN A 118 22.13 8.00 12.30
C ASN A 118 21.22 7.29 11.29
N ARG A 119 19.99 7.78 11.08
CA ARG A 119 18.99 7.21 10.16
C ARG A 119 18.62 5.77 10.53
N VAL A 120 18.34 5.54 11.81
CA VAL A 120 18.03 4.23 12.37
C VAL A 120 16.58 4.17 12.86
N LEU A 121 15.89 3.09 12.52
CA LEU A 121 14.58 2.72 13.04
C LEU A 121 14.77 1.72 14.18
N ARG A 122 14.78 2.23 15.42
CA ARG A 122 14.99 1.45 16.64
C ARG A 122 13.73 1.43 17.49
N HIS A 123 13.35 0.27 18.01
CA HIS A 123 12.27 0.17 18.99
C HIS A 123 12.66 0.82 20.32
N VAL A 124 11.67 1.35 21.05
CA VAL A 124 11.95 2.10 22.29
C VAL A 124 12.32 1.20 23.45
N SER A 125 11.61 0.09 23.63
CA SER A 125 11.71 -0.77 24.82
C SER A 125 11.16 -2.18 24.53
N PRO A 126 11.36 -3.14 25.46
CA PRO A 126 10.76 -4.48 25.37
C PRO A 126 9.22 -4.48 25.26
N ALA A 127 8.53 -3.39 25.68
CA ALA A 127 7.09 -3.20 25.47
C ALA A 127 6.69 -3.18 23.99
N PHE A 128 7.65 -3.08 23.08
CA PHE A 128 7.42 -3.27 21.63
C PHE A 128 6.69 -4.57 21.32
N ARG A 129 6.99 -5.65 22.05
CA ARG A 129 6.38 -6.99 21.87
C ARG A 129 4.90 -7.05 22.22
N GLU A 130 4.38 -6.07 22.91
CA GLU A 130 2.98 -6.07 23.37
C GLU A 130 1.99 -5.96 22.23
N ASP A 131 2.30 -5.16 21.19
CA ASP A 131 1.41 -4.97 20.02
C ASP A 131 2.06 -5.51 18.73
N PRO A 132 1.63 -6.68 18.22
CA PRO A 132 2.22 -7.27 17.02
C PRO A 132 2.03 -6.44 15.75
N VAL A 133 1.12 -5.47 15.71
CA VAL A 133 0.99 -4.55 14.56
C VAL A 133 2.23 -3.67 14.40
N ARG A 134 3.03 -3.50 15.45
CA ARG A 134 4.28 -2.72 15.40
C ARG A 134 5.28 -3.28 14.39
N VAL A 135 5.25 -4.59 14.11
CA VAL A 135 6.05 -5.21 13.04
C VAL A 135 5.70 -4.61 11.68
N LEU A 136 4.40 -4.47 11.37
CA LEU A 136 3.96 -3.85 10.13
C LEU A 136 4.25 -2.35 10.11
N ARG A 137 4.11 -1.68 11.25
CA ARG A 137 4.43 -0.26 11.39
C ARG A 137 5.90 0.03 11.12
N ILE A 138 6.84 -0.79 11.64
CA ILE A 138 8.27 -0.67 11.33
C ILE A 138 8.51 -0.82 9.83
N ALA A 139 7.96 -1.86 9.22
CA ALA A 139 8.08 -2.07 7.77
C ALA A 139 7.55 -0.87 6.96
N ARG A 140 6.43 -0.27 7.40
CA ARG A 140 5.90 0.94 6.78
C ARG A 140 6.81 2.16 7.00
N PHE A 141 7.40 2.31 8.17
CA PHE A 141 8.38 3.38 8.41
C PHE A 141 9.66 3.18 7.59
N ALA A 142 10.12 1.94 7.42
CA ALA A 142 11.21 1.62 6.51
C ALA A 142 10.87 2.08 5.09
N ALA A 143 9.69 1.75 4.58
CA ALA A 143 9.21 2.21 3.27
C ALA A 143 9.07 3.74 3.16
N ARG A 144 8.63 4.41 4.23
CA ARG A 144 8.50 5.88 4.25
C ARG A 144 9.85 6.58 4.22
N PHE A 145 10.83 6.06 4.95
CA PHE A 145 12.11 6.72 5.17
C PHE A 145 13.27 6.13 4.39
N ALA A 146 13.05 5.10 3.58
CA ALA A 146 14.08 4.53 2.70
C ALA A 146 14.77 5.58 1.82
N PRO A 147 14.05 6.54 1.16
CA PRO A 147 14.71 7.59 0.37
C PRO A 147 15.62 8.52 1.19
N LEU A 148 15.42 8.58 2.51
CA LEU A 148 16.28 9.31 3.42
C LEU A 148 17.44 8.48 3.97
N GLY A 149 17.56 7.20 3.56
CA GLY A 149 18.63 6.30 3.96
C GLY A 149 18.45 5.65 5.33
N PHE A 150 17.23 5.56 5.84
CA PHE A 150 16.97 4.86 7.11
C PHE A 150 17.02 3.34 6.94
N SER A 151 17.55 2.67 7.97
CA SER A 151 17.57 1.21 8.10
C SER A 151 16.98 0.78 9.45
N VAL A 152 16.47 -0.44 9.51
CA VAL A 152 16.00 -1.03 10.78
C VAL A 152 17.19 -1.49 11.59
N ALA A 153 17.23 -1.15 12.89
CA ALA A 153 18.29 -1.61 13.79
C ALA A 153 18.29 -3.14 13.91
N GLU A 154 19.45 -3.74 14.02
CA GLU A 154 19.60 -5.21 14.09
C GLU A 154 18.80 -5.80 15.27
N GLU A 155 18.90 -5.23 16.45
CA GLU A 155 18.12 -5.65 17.63
C GLU A 155 16.61 -5.45 17.46
N THR A 156 16.17 -4.51 16.61
CA THR A 156 14.75 -4.34 16.26
C THR A 156 14.32 -5.43 15.28
N MET A 157 15.16 -5.77 14.33
CA MET A 157 14.89 -6.88 13.41
C MET A 157 14.83 -8.22 14.17
N GLU A 158 15.69 -8.43 15.15
CA GLU A 158 15.66 -9.64 16.00
C GLU A 158 14.36 -9.74 16.83
N ILE A 159 13.91 -8.64 17.43
CA ILE A 159 12.64 -8.64 18.18
C ILE A 159 11.45 -8.89 17.26
N MET A 160 11.45 -8.34 16.04
CA MET A 160 10.42 -8.61 15.03
C MET A 160 10.39 -10.10 14.64
N LYS A 161 11.55 -10.73 14.38
CA LYS A 161 11.66 -12.18 14.10
C LYS A 161 11.14 -13.02 15.27
N ALA A 162 11.47 -12.65 16.51
CA ALA A 162 10.99 -13.34 17.70
C ALA A 162 9.45 -13.24 17.82
N MET A 163 8.85 -12.09 17.51
CA MET A 163 7.38 -11.90 17.50
C MET A 163 6.69 -12.73 16.39
N VAL A 164 7.32 -12.87 15.24
CA VAL A 164 6.81 -13.75 14.17
C VAL A 164 6.86 -15.21 14.64
N SER A 165 7.98 -15.64 15.23
CA SER A 165 8.19 -17.01 15.68
C SER A 165 7.26 -17.40 16.83
N SER A 166 6.87 -16.47 17.70
CA SER A 166 5.88 -16.70 18.77
C SER A 166 4.46 -16.93 18.27
N GLY A 167 4.17 -16.61 16.99
CA GLY A 167 2.85 -16.74 16.39
C GLY A 167 1.90 -15.58 16.69
N GLU A 168 2.33 -14.53 17.36
CA GLU A 168 1.54 -13.36 17.74
C GLU A 168 0.89 -12.66 16.53
N LEU A 169 1.54 -12.65 15.36
CA LEU A 169 1.03 -12.02 14.16
C LEU A 169 -0.24 -12.69 13.60
N LYS A 170 -0.51 -13.94 13.96
CA LYS A 170 -1.72 -14.67 13.54
C LYS A 170 -2.99 -14.12 14.19
N HIS A 171 -2.86 -13.35 15.27
CA HIS A 171 -3.95 -12.75 16.01
C HIS A 171 -4.19 -11.28 15.67
N LEU A 172 -3.54 -10.77 14.63
CA LEU A 172 -3.78 -9.42 14.14
C LEU A 172 -5.19 -9.29 13.56
N VAL A 173 -5.84 -8.18 13.89
CA VAL A 173 -7.13 -7.81 13.33
C VAL A 173 -6.94 -7.39 11.87
N GLU A 174 -7.76 -7.93 11.00
CA GLU A 174 -7.65 -7.81 9.54
C GLU A 174 -7.64 -6.34 9.09
N GLU A 175 -8.48 -5.51 9.68
CA GLU A 175 -8.58 -4.09 9.35
C GLU A 175 -7.31 -3.33 9.74
N ARG A 176 -6.64 -3.70 10.85
CA ARG A 176 -5.35 -3.10 11.23
C ARG A 176 -4.24 -3.52 10.27
N VAL A 177 -4.25 -4.77 9.81
CA VAL A 177 -3.30 -5.26 8.80
C VAL A 177 -3.49 -4.48 7.51
N TRP A 178 -4.74 -4.35 7.04
CA TRP A 178 -5.03 -3.60 5.83
C TRP A 178 -4.58 -2.14 5.92
N GLN A 179 -4.89 -1.46 7.02
CA GLN A 179 -4.50 -0.06 7.23
C GLN A 179 -2.98 0.16 7.10
N GLU A 180 -2.16 -0.75 7.63
CA GLU A 180 -0.71 -0.63 7.51
C GLU A 180 -0.23 -0.93 6.07
N ILE A 181 -0.85 -1.89 5.37
CA ILE A 181 -0.58 -2.14 3.94
C ILE A 181 -0.95 -0.91 3.09
N GLU A 182 -2.16 -0.38 3.24
CA GLU A 182 -2.62 0.78 2.49
C GLU A 182 -1.72 2.00 2.69
N ARG A 183 -1.36 2.27 3.95
CA ARG A 183 -0.43 3.35 4.30
C ARG A 183 0.98 3.09 3.74
N ALA A 184 1.42 1.84 3.67
CA ALA A 184 2.69 1.47 3.06
C ALA A 184 2.68 1.70 1.55
N MET A 185 1.58 1.37 0.87
CA MET A 185 1.42 1.66 -0.57
C MET A 185 1.42 3.17 -0.88
N SER A 186 1.05 4.00 0.10
CA SER A 186 1.11 5.47 -0.01
C SER A 186 2.49 6.08 0.30
N THR A 187 3.51 5.27 0.60
CA THR A 187 4.87 5.74 0.89
C THR A 187 5.69 5.93 -0.39
N PRO A 188 6.81 6.67 -0.34
CA PRO A 188 7.68 6.83 -1.49
C PRO A 188 8.35 5.53 -1.99
N ALA A 189 8.55 4.54 -1.11
CA ALA A 189 9.26 3.30 -1.45
C ALA A 189 8.50 2.05 -0.95
N PRO A 190 7.28 1.76 -1.47
CA PRO A 190 6.43 0.67 -0.96
C PRO A 190 7.05 -0.73 -1.11
N ALA A 191 7.98 -0.95 -2.04
CA ALA A 191 8.72 -2.19 -2.17
C ALA A 191 9.52 -2.53 -0.89
N GLU A 192 10.01 -1.51 -0.16
CA GLU A 192 10.76 -1.67 1.07
C GLU A 192 9.89 -2.23 2.22
N PHE A 193 8.59 -1.99 2.20
CA PHE A 193 7.65 -2.65 3.11
C PHE A 193 7.69 -4.18 2.95
N ILE A 194 7.67 -4.67 1.73
CA ILE A 194 7.74 -6.11 1.42
C ILE A 194 9.11 -6.67 1.78
N ARG A 195 10.21 -5.96 1.46
CA ARG A 195 11.58 -6.37 1.83
C ARG A 195 11.71 -6.55 3.34
N THR A 196 11.29 -5.55 4.12
CA THR A 196 11.39 -5.56 5.58
C THR A 196 10.53 -6.67 6.20
N LEU A 197 9.28 -6.85 5.72
CA LEU A 197 8.43 -7.96 6.18
C LEU A 197 9.01 -9.33 5.84
N ARG A 198 9.67 -9.45 4.70
CA ARG A 198 10.33 -10.70 4.31
C ARG A 198 11.56 -10.99 5.16
N GLU A 199 12.39 -9.98 5.42
CA GLU A 199 13.60 -10.12 6.24
C GLU A 199 13.29 -10.55 7.67
N CYS A 200 12.21 -10.05 8.28
CA CYS A 200 11.74 -10.51 9.59
C CYS A 200 10.80 -11.72 9.52
N GLU A 201 10.63 -12.34 8.35
CA GLU A 201 9.75 -13.48 8.08
C GLU A 201 8.24 -13.24 8.30
N ALA A 202 7.83 -11.99 8.54
CA ALA A 202 6.44 -11.64 8.72
C ALA A 202 5.63 -11.78 7.42
N LEU A 203 6.26 -11.62 6.25
CA LEU A 203 5.58 -11.69 4.95
C LEU A 203 4.86 -13.04 4.77
N ARG A 204 5.47 -14.15 5.19
CA ARG A 204 4.88 -15.50 5.11
C ARG A 204 3.62 -15.67 5.95
N VAL A 205 3.41 -14.81 6.95
CA VAL A 205 2.22 -14.84 7.84
C VAL A 205 1.14 -13.88 7.32
N ILE A 206 1.56 -12.68 6.89
CA ILE A 206 0.65 -11.59 6.51
C ILE A 206 0.17 -11.72 5.06
N LEU A 207 1.09 -11.96 4.12
CA LEU A 207 0.83 -12.11 2.68
C LEU A 207 1.59 -13.32 2.13
N PRO A 208 1.23 -14.56 2.56
CA PRO A 208 1.90 -15.79 2.13
C PRO A 208 1.85 -15.98 0.60
N GLU A 209 0.88 -15.37 -0.08
CA GLU A 209 0.75 -15.41 -1.54
C GLU A 209 1.88 -14.63 -2.22
N VAL A 210 2.30 -13.51 -1.64
CA VAL A 210 3.43 -12.70 -2.12
C VAL A 210 4.76 -13.35 -1.70
N ASP A 211 4.86 -13.85 -0.47
CA ASP A 211 6.08 -14.52 0.02
C ASP A 211 6.48 -15.73 -0.84
N ARG A 212 5.50 -16.50 -1.31
CA ARG A 212 5.74 -17.67 -2.19
C ARG A 212 6.35 -17.36 -3.54
N LEU A 213 6.33 -16.10 -3.98
CA LEU A 213 6.89 -15.71 -5.28
C LEU A 213 8.42 -15.71 -5.27
N PHE A 214 9.02 -15.55 -4.10
CA PHE A 214 10.47 -15.58 -3.97
C PHE A 214 11.01 -17.01 -4.13
N GLY A 215 11.97 -17.17 -5.04
CA GLY A 215 12.49 -18.47 -5.45
C GLY A 215 11.70 -19.16 -6.56
N VAL A 216 10.66 -18.51 -7.11
CA VAL A 216 9.90 -19.00 -8.27
C VAL A 216 10.54 -18.49 -9.56
N PRO A 217 11.12 -19.38 -10.41
CA PRO A 217 11.83 -18.95 -11.61
C PRO A 217 10.89 -18.54 -12.73
N GLN A 218 11.29 -17.54 -13.50
CA GLN A 218 10.65 -17.09 -14.74
C GLN A 218 11.59 -17.26 -15.93
N PRO A 219 11.07 -17.25 -17.19
CA PRO A 219 11.93 -17.33 -18.37
C PRO A 219 12.86 -16.11 -18.46
N GLU A 220 14.18 -16.34 -18.38
CA GLU A 220 15.21 -15.30 -18.42
C GLU A 220 15.08 -14.36 -19.64
N LYS A 221 14.67 -14.90 -20.78
CA LYS A 221 14.45 -14.12 -22.01
C LYS A 221 13.51 -12.91 -21.82
N TYR A 222 12.54 -13.04 -20.91
CA TYR A 222 11.50 -12.03 -20.67
C TYR A 222 11.66 -11.35 -19.31
N HIS A 223 12.35 -12.01 -18.39
CA HIS A 223 12.57 -11.58 -17.00
C HIS A 223 14.03 -11.82 -16.62
N PRO A 224 14.94 -10.88 -16.95
CA PRO A 224 16.36 -11.03 -16.64
C PRO A 224 16.66 -11.24 -15.16
N GLU A 225 15.79 -10.75 -14.26
CA GLU A 225 15.83 -10.97 -12.82
C GLU A 225 15.56 -12.42 -12.42
N ILE A 226 14.95 -13.23 -13.30
CA ILE A 226 14.57 -14.64 -13.15
C ILE A 226 13.58 -14.89 -11.99
N ASP A 227 13.83 -14.35 -10.80
CA ASP A 227 13.01 -14.58 -9.62
C ASP A 227 11.74 -13.72 -9.63
N THR A 228 10.56 -14.36 -9.49
CA THR A 228 9.27 -13.66 -9.51
C THR A 228 9.09 -12.70 -8.33
N GLY A 229 9.63 -13.03 -7.16
CA GLY A 229 9.58 -12.15 -6.00
C GLY A 229 10.42 -10.88 -6.20
N LEU A 230 11.60 -11.00 -6.83
CA LEU A 230 12.40 -9.84 -7.23
C LEU A 230 11.67 -9.01 -8.28
N HIS A 231 11.02 -9.65 -9.26
CA HIS A 231 10.19 -8.98 -10.24
C HIS A 231 9.08 -8.12 -9.60
N ILE A 232 8.37 -8.65 -8.61
CA ILE A 232 7.34 -7.88 -7.88
C ILE A 232 7.95 -6.63 -7.23
N LEU A 233 9.11 -6.74 -6.59
CA LEU A 233 9.77 -5.58 -5.96
C LEU A 233 10.14 -4.52 -6.99
N LEU A 234 10.74 -4.92 -8.12
CA LEU A 234 11.09 -4.01 -9.21
C LEU A 234 9.84 -3.37 -9.84
N SER A 235 8.77 -4.14 -10.03
CA SER A 235 7.50 -3.62 -10.54
C SER A 235 6.88 -2.60 -9.59
N MET A 236 6.93 -2.82 -8.27
CA MET A 236 6.48 -1.85 -7.26
C MET A 236 7.32 -0.57 -7.26
N GLU A 237 8.63 -0.66 -7.49
CA GLU A 237 9.50 0.50 -7.64
C GLU A 237 9.11 1.33 -8.88
N GLN A 238 8.81 0.67 -10.01
CA GLN A 238 8.31 1.36 -11.19
C GLN A 238 6.92 1.96 -10.98
N ALA A 239 6.01 1.24 -10.32
CA ALA A 239 4.68 1.76 -9.97
C ALA A 239 4.78 3.04 -9.13
N SER A 240 5.79 3.13 -8.24
CA SER A 240 6.02 4.33 -7.43
C SER A 240 6.52 5.53 -8.22
N LYS A 241 7.22 5.31 -9.33
CA LYS A 241 7.66 6.37 -10.25
C LYS A 241 6.52 6.83 -11.18
N LEU A 242 5.64 5.90 -11.56
CA LEU A 242 4.55 6.15 -12.50
C LEU A 242 3.31 6.77 -11.86
N SER A 243 3.05 6.46 -10.57
CA SER A 243 1.82 6.90 -9.91
C SER A 243 1.99 7.02 -8.39
N ASP A 244 1.41 8.08 -7.82
CA ASP A 244 1.27 8.22 -6.35
C ASP A 244 0.04 7.49 -5.79
N ASP A 245 -0.79 6.91 -6.66
CA ASP A 245 -2.03 6.23 -6.27
C ASP A 245 -1.72 4.86 -5.64
N PRO A 246 -2.05 4.64 -4.35
CA PRO A 246 -1.81 3.39 -3.65
C PRO A 246 -2.59 2.21 -4.26
N VAL A 247 -3.69 2.47 -4.98
CA VAL A 247 -4.50 1.43 -5.65
C VAL A 247 -3.70 0.80 -6.80
N VAL A 248 -2.98 1.63 -7.58
CA VAL A 248 -2.08 1.15 -8.65
C VAL A 248 -0.96 0.29 -8.06
N ARG A 249 -0.30 0.78 -7.01
CA ARG A 249 0.83 0.11 -6.36
C ARG A 249 0.43 -1.23 -5.73
N TYR A 250 -0.75 -1.28 -5.11
CA TYR A 250 -1.31 -2.53 -4.58
C TYR A 250 -1.63 -3.52 -5.69
N ALA A 251 -2.28 -3.09 -6.77
CA ALA A 251 -2.59 -3.96 -7.91
C ALA A 251 -1.31 -4.53 -8.55
N THR A 252 -0.26 -3.70 -8.67
CA THR A 252 1.06 -4.13 -9.14
C THR A 252 1.69 -5.17 -8.19
N MET A 253 1.58 -5.00 -6.86
CA MET A 253 2.10 -5.98 -5.89
C MET A 253 1.44 -7.36 -6.05
N ILE A 254 0.18 -7.41 -6.45
CA ILE A 254 -0.63 -8.66 -6.44
C ILE A 254 -0.68 -9.33 -7.82
N HIS A 255 -0.30 -8.66 -8.92
CA HIS A 255 -0.60 -9.12 -10.29
C HIS A 255 -0.17 -10.55 -10.60
N ASP A 256 0.95 -10.98 -10.07
CA ASP A 256 1.60 -12.26 -10.38
C ASP A 256 1.51 -13.32 -9.28
N VAL A 257 0.69 -13.12 -8.24
CA VAL A 257 0.60 -14.07 -7.11
C VAL A 257 0.24 -15.50 -7.53
N GLY A 258 -0.40 -15.66 -8.68
CA GLY A 258 -0.73 -16.97 -9.24
C GLY A 258 0.48 -17.80 -9.63
N LYS A 259 1.62 -17.19 -9.98
CA LYS A 259 2.85 -17.90 -10.33
C LYS A 259 3.38 -18.75 -9.17
N GLY A 260 3.16 -18.31 -7.93
CA GLY A 260 3.59 -19.04 -6.73
C GLY A 260 2.92 -20.39 -6.47
N ILE A 261 1.85 -20.72 -7.20
CA ILE A 261 1.10 -21.98 -7.06
C ILE A 261 0.95 -22.75 -8.39
N THR A 262 1.68 -22.37 -9.43
CA THR A 262 1.73 -23.12 -10.68
C THR A 262 2.49 -24.44 -10.50
N ASP A 263 2.23 -25.39 -11.40
CA ASP A 263 2.88 -26.70 -11.40
C ASP A 263 4.41 -26.57 -11.60
N LYS A 264 5.16 -26.95 -10.58
CA LYS A 264 6.64 -26.85 -10.57
C LYS A 264 7.31 -27.65 -11.70
N SER A 265 6.67 -28.73 -12.18
CA SER A 265 7.19 -29.53 -13.28
C SER A 265 7.22 -28.79 -14.62
N LYS A 266 6.48 -27.68 -14.72
CA LYS A 266 6.36 -26.84 -15.91
C LYS A 266 7.15 -25.54 -15.82
N TRP A 267 7.82 -25.30 -14.71
CA TRP A 267 8.65 -24.12 -14.53
C TRP A 267 9.78 -24.10 -15.58
N PRO A 268 10.16 -22.93 -16.06
CA PRO A 268 9.74 -21.56 -15.71
C PRO A 268 8.47 -21.05 -16.40
N SER A 269 7.69 -21.92 -17.03
CA SER A 269 6.40 -21.54 -17.65
C SER A 269 5.27 -21.60 -16.64
N HIS A 270 4.51 -20.50 -16.55
CA HIS A 270 3.44 -20.34 -15.56
C HIS A 270 2.07 -20.32 -16.24
N PHE A 271 1.70 -21.43 -16.88
CA PHE A 271 0.39 -21.54 -17.56
C PHE A 271 -0.76 -21.29 -16.57
N HIS A 272 -1.73 -20.48 -17.01
CA HIS A 272 -2.94 -20.14 -16.27
C HIS A 272 -2.69 -19.43 -14.93
N HIS A 273 -1.52 -18.78 -14.75
CA HIS A 273 -1.26 -18.01 -13.51
C HIS A 273 -2.25 -16.86 -13.33
N GLU A 274 -2.82 -16.33 -14.40
CA GLU A 274 -3.83 -15.26 -14.34
C GLU A 274 -5.09 -15.73 -13.58
N GLN A 275 -5.64 -16.91 -13.94
CA GLN A 275 -6.82 -17.46 -13.28
C GLN A 275 -6.52 -17.92 -11.85
N LEU A 276 -5.32 -18.45 -11.61
CA LEU A 276 -4.85 -18.81 -10.27
C LEU A 276 -4.65 -17.56 -9.43
N GLY A 277 -4.07 -16.51 -10.01
CA GLY A 277 -3.88 -15.20 -9.38
C GLY A 277 -5.19 -14.55 -8.96
N LEU A 278 -6.19 -14.58 -9.85
CA LEU A 278 -7.53 -14.05 -9.55
C LEU A 278 -8.16 -14.73 -8.33
N LYS A 279 -8.05 -16.06 -8.23
CA LYS A 279 -8.55 -16.82 -7.06
C LYS A 279 -7.82 -16.44 -5.78
N LEU A 280 -6.50 -16.32 -5.82
CA LEU A 280 -5.69 -15.90 -4.65
C LEU A 280 -5.99 -14.46 -4.24
N GLN A 281 -6.11 -13.54 -5.21
CA GLN A 281 -6.46 -12.15 -4.97
C GLN A 281 -7.81 -12.03 -4.24
N MET A 282 -8.82 -12.80 -4.66
CA MET A 282 -10.13 -12.85 -3.97
C MET A 282 -10.00 -13.40 -2.54
N ALA A 283 -9.14 -14.39 -2.31
CA ALA A 283 -8.88 -14.93 -0.98
C ALA A 283 -8.17 -13.90 -0.08
N ILE A 284 -7.17 -13.19 -0.60
CA ILE A 284 -6.50 -12.06 0.09
C ILE A 284 -7.53 -11.00 0.48
N THR A 285 -8.36 -10.57 -0.49
CA THR A 285 -9.40 -9.56 -0.28
C THR A 285 -10.32 -9.92 0.90
N LYS A 286 -10.79 -11.16 0.94
CA LYS A 286 -11.65 -11.63 2.02
C LYS A 286 -10.91 -11.71 3.36
N ARG A 287 -9.66 -12.18 3.37
CA ARG A 287 -8.86 -12.44 4.56
C ARG A 287 -8.43 -11.15 5.29
N ILE A 288 -8.02 -10.13 4.55
CA ILE A 288 -7.53 -8.86 5.14
C ILE A 288 -8.44 -7.66 4.88
N LYS A 289 -9.70 -7.91 4.48
CA LYS A 289 -10.73 -6.86 4.29
C LYS A 289 -10.33 -5.74 3.32
N VAL A 290 -9.72 -6.12 2.19
CA VAL A 290 -9.32 -5.15 1.15
C VAL A 290 -10.54 -4.38 0.62
N PRO A 291 -10.52 -3.03 0.56
CA PRO A 291 -11.61 -2.25 0.00
C PRO A 291 -11.86 -2.55 -1.48
N ASN A 292 -13.10 -2.34 -1.92
CA ASN A 292 -13.56 -2.70 -3.26
C ASN A 292 -12.72 -2.06 -4.38
N GLU A 293 -12.29 -0.82 -4.23
CA GLU A 293 -11.49 -0.14 -5.25
C GLU A 293 -10.17 -0.87 -5.52
N TYR A 294 -9.44 -1.20 -4.47
CA TYR A 294 -8.18 -1.96 -4.56
C TYR A 294 -8.41 -3.37 -5.10
N SER A 295 -9.43 -4.06 -4.59
CA SER A 295 -9.76 -5.42 -5.00
C SER A 295 -10.15 -5.51 -6.47
N GLN A 296 -10.97 -4.57 -6.97
CA GLN A 296 -11.41 -4.55 -8.36
C GLN A 296 -10.25 -4.31 -9.32
N LEU A 297 -9.38 -3.34 -9.03
CA LEU A 297 -8.23 -3.10 -9.88
C LEU A 297 -7.26 -4.29 -9.87
N ALA A 298 -6.93 -4.82 -8.68
CA ALA A 298 -6.04 -5.98 -8.57
C ALA A 298 -6.58 -7.21 -9.33
N ALA A 299 -7.89 -7.45 -9.30
CA ALA A 299 -8.53 -8.52 -10.05
C ALA A 299 -8.33 -8.35 -11.58
N LEU A 300 -8.56 -7.13 -12.10
CA LEU A 300 -8.36 -6.82 -13.51
C LEU A 300 -6.91 -6.98 -13.95
N VAL A 301 -5.96 -6.53 -13.11
CA VAL A 301 -4.54 -6.65 -13.41
C VAL A 301 -4.11 -8.12 -13.38
N CYS A 302 -4.49 -8.90 -12.37
CA CYS A 302 -4.23 -10.35 -12.33
C CYS A 302 -4.73 -11.05 -13.60
N GLU A 303 -5.93 -10.72 -14.10
CA GLU A 303 -6.58 -11.42 -15.18
C GLU A 303 -6.08 -11.00 -16.57
N HIS A 304 -5.67 -9.72 -16.73
CA HIS A 304 -5.50 -9.17 -18.07
C HIS A 304 -4.11 -8.58 -18.37
N HIS A 305 -3.18 -8.47 -17.38
CA HIS A 305 -1.86 -7.84 -17.62
C HIS A 305 -1.10 -8.48 -18.80
N THR A 306 -1.08 -9.81 -18.90
CA THR A 306 -0.40 -10.52 -20.00
C THR A 306 -0.99 -10.23 -21.37
N LYS A 307 -2.31 -9.98 -21.44
CA LYS A 307 -2.98 -9.58 -22.68
C LYS A 307 -2.52 -8.18 -23.11
N LEU A 308 -2.34 -7.27 -22.15
CA LEU A 308 -1.91 -5.92 -22.45
C LEU A 308 -0.52 -5.88 -23.10
N HIS A 309 0.43 -6.67 -22.62
CA HIS A 309 1.77 -6.70 -23.23
C HIS A 309 1.78 -7.09 -24.71
N ARG A 310 0.73 -7.76 -25.18
CA ARG A 310 0.57 -8.25 -26.55
C ARG A 310 -0.51 -7.52 -27.33
N VAL A 311 -1.06 -6.46 -26.78
CA VAL A 311 -2.29 -5.81 -27.28
C VAL A 311 -2.15 -5.29 -28.72
N MET A 312 -0.97 -4.83 -29.12
CA MET A 312 -0.71 -4.34 -30.47
C MET A 312 -0.84 -5.45 -31.55
N GLN A 313 -0.75 -6.73 -31.15
CA GLN A 313 -0.95 -7.87 -32.05
C GLN A 313 -2.43 -8.28 -32.18
N PHE A 314 -3.34 -7.66 -31.43
CA PHE A 314 -4.73 -8.08 -31.39
C PHE A 314 -5.53 -7.56 -32.58
N LYS A 315 -6.50 -8.37 -33.03
CA LYS A 315 -7.51 -7.97 -34.00
C LYS A 315 -8.50 -6.99 -33.33
N SER A 316 -9.15 -6.15 -34.12
CA SER A 316 -10.09 -5.12 -33.63
C SER A 316 -11.19 -5.71 -32.73
N ASN A 317 -11.70 -6.92 -33.05
CA ASN A 317 -12.70 -7.59 -32.21
C ASN A 317 -12.14 -7.95 -30.81
N THR A 318 -10.92 -8.49 -30.73
CA THR A 318 -10.26 -8.85 -29.46
C THR A 318 -9.94 -7.59 -28.64
N LEU A 319 -9.59 -6.47 -29.31
CA LEU A 319 -9.40 -5.17 -28.65
C LEU A 319 -10.70 -4.66 -28.02
N LEU A 320 -11.80 -4.71 -28.78
CA LEU A 320 -13.11 -4.30 -28.27
C LEU A 320 -13.54 -5.15 -27.07
N GLU A 321 -13.40 -6.48 -27.18
CA GLU A 321 -13.69 -7.41 -26.07
C GLU A 321 -12.84 -7.10 -24.80
N LEU A 322 -11.57 -6.74 -24.98
CA LEU A 322 -10.71 -6.35 -23.86
C LEU A 322 -11.17 -5.04 -23.24
N LEU A 323 -11.50 -4.01 -24.05
CA LEU A 323 -11.99 -2.72 -23.54
C LEU A 323 -13.34 -2.87 -22.81
N GLU A 324 -14.23 -3.75 -23.33
CA GLU A 324 -15.49 -4.10 -22.68
C GLU A 324 -15.24 -4.82 -21.33
N ALA A 325 -14.33 -5.81 -21.28
CA ALA A 325 -13.99 -6.55 -20.07
C ALA A 325 -13.40 -5.64 -18.99
N LEU A 326 -12.59 -4.65 -19.38
CA LEU A 326 -12.03 -3.64 -18.49
C LEU A 326 -13.03 -2.55 -18.10
N ASP A 327 -14.23 -2.55 -18.72
CA ASP A 327 -15.24 -1.50 -18.53
C ASP A 327 -14.71 -0.08 -18.81
N ALA A 328 -13.83 0.03 -19.81
CA ALA A 328 -13.00 1.21 -20.07
C ALA A 328 -13.83 2.47 -20.33
N THR A 329 -14.90 2.37 -21.11
CA THR A 329 -15.79 3.49 -21.45
C THR A 329 -16.52 4.05 -20.24
N ARG A 330 -17.00 3.20 -19.33
CA ARG A 330 -17.77 3.65 -18.16
C ARG A 330 -16.89 4.03 -16.97
N ARG A 331 -15.66 3.49 -16.89
CA ARG A 331 -14.72 3.70 -15.79
C ARG A 331 -13.33 4.05 -16.30
N PRO A 332 -13.18 5.18 -17.01
CA PRO A 332 -11.92 5.57 -17.66
C PRO A 332 -10.77 5.78 -16.65
N GLU A 333 -11.06 6.29 -15.45
CA GLU A 333 -10.03 6.44 -14.40
C GLU A 333 -9.49 5.09 -13.92
N ARG A 334 -10.37 4.08 -13.72
CA ARG A 334 -9.92 2.73 -13.35
C ARG A 334 -9.15 2.07 -14.50
N PHE A 335 -9.55 2.33 -15.75
CA PHE A 335 -8.83 1.84 -16.91
C PHE A 335 -7.43 2.44 -16.99
N ASP A 336 -7.26 3.75 -16.76
CA ASP A 336 -5.92 4.37 -16.71
C ASP A 336 -5.06 3.79 -15.59
N LYS A 337 -5.60 3.59 -14.38
CA LYS A 337 -4.91 2.89 -13.29
C LYS A 337 -4.48 1.47 -13.68
N PHE A 338 -5.31 0.73 -14.44
CA PHE A 338 -4.97 -0.59 -14.97
C PHE A 338 -3.77 -0.52 -15.93
N LEU A 339 -3.77 0.45 -16.85
CA LEU A 339 -2.67 0.66 -17.79
C LEU A 339 -1.37 0.99 -17.07
N LEU A 340 -1.40 1.85 -16.03
CA LEU A 340 -0.24 2.20 -15.23
C LEU A 340 0.34 0.99 -14.47
N ALA A 341 -0.52 0.13 -13.91
CA ALA A 341 -0.05 -1.09 -13.22
C ALA A 341 0.64 -2.07 -14.19
N CYS A 342 0.10 -2.23 -15.40
CA CYS A 342 0.71 -3.08 -16.42
C CYS A 342 1.99 -2.48 -17.03
N GLU A 343 2.09 -1.15 -17.12
CA GLU A 343 3.32 -0.48 -17.51
C GLU A 343 4.42 -0.67 -16.44
N ALA A 344 4.04 -0.59 -15.16
CA ALA A 344 4.94 -0.86 -14.04
C ALA A 344 5.49 -2.29 -14.08
N ASP A 345 4.66 -3.30 -14.36
CA ASP A 345 5.09 -4.68 -14.60
C ASP A 345 6.09 -4.76 -15.76
N ALA A 346 5.76 -4.15 -16.90
CA ALA A 346 6.64 -4.20 -18.07
C ALA A 346 8.01 -3.56 -17.84
N ARG A 347 8.06 -2.46 -17.07
CA ARG A 347 9.29 -1.74 -16.69
C ARG A 347 9.97 -2.32 -15.45
N GLY A 348 9.29 -3.14 -14.68
CA GLY A 348 9.80 -3.81 -13.48
C GLY A 348 10.71 -5.00 -13.79
N ARG A 349 11.53 -4.92 -14.84
CA ARG A 349 12.44 -5.96 -15.31
C ARG A 349 13.84 -5.39 -15.42
N THR A 350 14.81 -6.11 -14.89
CA THR A 350 16.21 -5.65 -14.84
C THR A 350 16.71 -5.22 -16.22
N GLY A 351 17.15 -3.96 -16.34
CA GLY A 351 17.65 -3.36 -17.57
C GLY A 351 16.54 -2.92 -18.56
N LEU A 352 15.28 -2.98 -18.15
CA LEU A 352 14.15 -2.52 -18.96
C LEU A 352 13.34 -1.40 -18.29
N GLU A 353 13.91 -0.76 -17.27
CA GLU A 353 13.25 0.25 -16.42
C GLU A 353 12.76 1.46 -17.21
N ASP A 354 13.52 1.84 -18.25
CA ASP A 354 13.23 3.01 -19.10
C ASP A 354 12.71 2.62 -20.49
N ARG A 355 12.28 1.35 -20.65
CA ARG A 355 11.77 0.89 -21.96
C ARG A 355 10.56 1.69 -22.40
N ASN A 356 10.46 1.95 -23.71
CA ASN A 356 9.23 2.48 -24.29
C ASN A 356 8.09 1.44 -24.13
N TYR A 357 6.90 1.89 -23.70
CA TYR A 357 5.72 1.07 -23.52
C TYR A 357 4.51 1.68 -24.24
N PRO A 358 4.47 1.59 -25.59
CA PRO A 358 3.44 2.24 -26.41
C PRO A 358 2.05 1.65 -26.21
N GLN A 359 1.92 0.48 -25.56
CA GLN A 359 0.65 -0.21 -25.34
C GLN A 359 -0.38 0.65 -24.58
N ARG A 360 0.10 1.52 -23.67
CA ARG A 360 -0.77 2.45 -22.94
C ARG A 360 -1.40 3.47 -23.91
N GLU A 361 -0.58 4.17 -24.67
CA GLU A 361 -1.05 5.18 -25.64
C GLU A 361 -1.91 4.55 -26.74
N TYR A 362 -1.52 3.36 -27.19
CA TYR A 362 -2.28 2.58 -28.17
C TYR A 362 -3.70 2.29 -27.66
N LEU A 363 -3.89 1.78 -26.45
CA LEU A 363 -5.23 1.49 -25.93
C LEU A 363 -6.03 2.75 -25.61
N LEU A 364 -5.38 3.82 -25.15
CA LEU A 364 -6.06 5.10 -24.96
C LEU A 364 -6.60 5.65 -26.30
N SER A 365 -5.83 5.58 -27.38
CA SER A 365 -6.29 6.00 -28.70
C SER A 365 -7.46 5.16 -29.22
N MET A 366 -7.50 3.85 -28.94
CA MET A 366 -8.65 2.99 -29.27
C MET A 366 -9.90 3.38 -28.46
N LEU A 367 -9.73 3.68 -27.18
CA LEU A 367 -10.83 4.11 -26.31
C LEU A 367 -11.39 5.47 -26.77
N ASP A 368 -10.52 6.42 -27.12
CA ASP A 368 -10.94 7.72 -27.63
C ASP A 368 -11.72 7.59 -28.93
N ALA A 369 -11.29 6.73 -29.85
CA ALA A 369 -12.01 6.43 -31.07
C ALA A 369 -13.43 5.88 -30.80
N ILE A 370 -13.57 4.98 -29.82
CA ILE A 370 -14.89 4.46 -29.41
C ILE A 370 -15.75 5.56 -28.79
N ASN A 371 -15.17 6.38 -27.91
CA ASN A 371 -15.89 7.43 -27.19
C ASN A 371 -16.30 8.59 -28.11
N SER A 372 -15.68 8.77 -29.27
CA SER A 372 -16.04 9.77 -30.28
C SER A 372 -17.36 9.45 -31.01
N ILE A 373 -17.91 8.26 -30.85
CA ILE A 373 -19.12 7.82 -31.55
C ILE A 373 -20.36 8.53 -31.01
N ASP A 374 -21.04 9.32 -31.85
CA ASP A 374 -22.38 9.82 -31.53
C ASP A 374 -23.44 8.73 -31.79
N VAL A 375 -23.70 7.97 -30.72
CA VAL A 375 -24.66 6.84 -30.75
C VAL A 375 -26.08 7.32 -31.15
N LYS A 376 -26.49 8.54 -30.76
CA LYS A 376 -27.82 9.07 -31.10
C LYS A 376 -27.96 9.29 -32.60
N SER A 377 -26.99 9.97 -33.20
CA SER A 377 -26.96 10.21 -34.64
C SER A 377 -26.82 8.90 -35.43
N LEU A 378 -26.02 7.98 -34.96
CA LEU A 378 -25.83 6.62 -35.56
C LEU A 378 -27.18 5.88 -35.68
N LEU A 379 -27.95 5.84 -34.61
CA LEU A 379 -29.23 5.12 -34.57
C LEU A 379 -30.36 5.86 -35.29
N ALA A 380 -30.34 7.18 -35.31
CA ALA A 380 -31.32 8.00 -36.05
C ALA A 380 -31.17 7.81 -37.57
N ASN A 381 -29.93 7.74 -38.07
CA ASN A 381 -29.63 7.62 -39.49
C ASN A 381 -29.77 6.19 -40.04
N LYS A 382 -29.77 5.17 -39.17
CA LYS A 382 -29.96 3.76 -39.55
C LYS A 382 -30.84 3.07 -38.51
N PRO A 383 -32.17 3.23 -38.59
CA PRO A 383 -33.05 2.48 -37.71
C PRO A 383 -32.81 0.99 -37.89
N SER A 384 -32.22 0.37 -36.90
CA SER A 384 -31.86 -1.04 -36.91
C SER A 384 -32.77 -1.81 -35.96
N ALA A 385 -33.24 -2.97 -36.43
CA ALA A 385 -33.92 -3.93 -35.53
C ALA A 385 -33.00 -4.46 -34.42
N GLN A 386 -31.67 -4.22 -34.54
CA GLN A 386 -30.65 -4.64 -33.56
C GLN A 386 -29.67 -3.51 -33.28
N PRO A 387 -30.04 -2.52 -32.43
CA PRO A 387 -29.20 -1.35 -32.13
C PRO A 387 -27.80 -1.69 -31.65
N ASN A 388 -27.67 -2.67 -30.75
CA ASN A 388 -26.39 -3.10 -30.20
C ASN A 388 -25.42 -3.67 -31.25
N ALA A 389 -25.95 -4.40 -32.24
CA ALA A 389 -25.14 -4.92 -33.33
C ALA A 389 -24.61 -3.79 -34.24
N ALA A 390 -25.44 -2.76 -34.49
CA ALA A 390 -25.05 -1.60 -35.27
C ALA A 390 -23.96 -0.79 -34.54
N ILE A 391 -24.11 -0.57 -33.23
CA ILE A 391 -23.10 0.11 -32.40
C ILE A 391 -21.80 -0.66 -32.43
N LYS A 392 -21.82 -1.97 -32.14
CA LYS A 392 -20.63 -2.83 -32.13
C LYS A 392 -19.91 -2.80 -33.48
N LYS A 393 -20.64 -2.89 -34.58
CA LYS A 393 -20.05 -2.79 -35.91
C LYS A 393 -19.33 -1.46 -36.13
N HIS A 394 -19.91 -0.36 -35.68
CA HIS A 394 -19.29 0.96 -35.82
C HIS A 394 -18.06 1.11 -34.90
N GLN A 395 -18.13 0.61 -33.67
CA GLN A 395 -16.98 0.57 -32.75
C GLN A 395 -15.79 -0.19 -33.37
N LEU A 396 -16.05 -1.34 -33.99
CA LEU A 396 -15.00 -2.11 -34.69
C LEU A 396 -14.37 -1.34 -35.85
N GLN A 397 -15.19 -0.61 -36.61
CA GLN A 397 -14.69 0.25 -37.69
C GLN A 397 -13.80 1.37 -37.15
N MET A 398 -14.21 2.05 -36.08
CA MET A 398 -13.45 3.13 -35.44
C MET A 398 -12.11 2.61 -34.88
N ILE A 399 -12.10 1.44 -34.24
CA ILE A 399 -10.88 0.78 -33.78
C ILE A 399 -9.95 0.48 -34.98
N GLU A 400 -10.47 -0.04 -36.08
CA GLU A 400 -9.66 -0.35 -37.26
C GLU A 400 -9.01 0.89 -37.88
N GLU A 401 -9.74 2.01 -37.91
CA GLU A 401 -9.23 3.30 -38.37
C GLU A 401 -8.16 3.85 -37.43
N ALA A 402 -8.40 3.79 -36.10
CA ALA A 402 -7.45 4.22 -35.09
C ALA A 402 -6.15 3.39 -35.13
N LYS A 403 -6.22 2.08 -35.33
CA LYS A 403 -5.04 1.22 -35.52
C LYS A 403 -4.17 1.70 -36.68
N LYS A 404 -4.78 1.94 -37.84
CA LYS A 404 -4.04 2.41 -39.04
C LYS A 404 -3.38 3.76 -38.78
N THR A 405 -4.06 4.64 -38.05
CA THR A 405 -3.50 5.96 -37.71
C THR A 405 -2.31 5.85 -36.76
N PHE A 406 -2.40 4.96 -35.77
CA PHE A 406 -1.32 4.70 -34.81
C PHE A 406 -0.09 4.10 -35.49
N ASP A 407 -0.28 3.07 -36.34
CA ASP A 407 0.80 2.40 -37.08
C ASP A 407 1.51 3.33 -38.09
N ASN A 408 0.87 4.39 -38.58
CA ASN A 408 1.47 5.35 -39.50
C ASN A 408 2.24 6.50 -38.78
N ASN A 409 2.08 6.64 -37.45
CA ASN A 409 2.74 7.68 -36.66
C ASN A 409 3.98 7.18 -35.92
N ASP A 410 4.22 5.88 -35.86
CA ASP A 410 5.43 5.21 -35.39
C ASP A 410 6.39 4.94 -36.57
#